data_0944f6fa22b43d84f6cb7256ad6732bc
#
_entry.id   0944f6fa22b43d84f6cb7256ad6732bc
#
_cell.length_a   1.000
_cell.length_b   1.000
_cell.length_c   1.000
_cell.angle_alpha   90.00
_cell.angle_beta   90.00
_cell.angle_gamma   90.00
#
_symmetry.space_group_name_H-M   'P 1'
#
loop_
_entity.id
_entity.type
_entity.pdbx_description
1 polymer ?
#
loop_
_entity_poly.entity_id
_entity_poly.type
_entity_poly.pdbx_seq_one_letter_code
_entity_poly.pdbx_strand_id
1 'polypeptide(L)'
;MNLPKQLRAVRVYSFTSCLRLTDAVWVALLAARGFTLAQIGLAEAVFHLTSLLCEVPSGVAADLLGRRLNLAVSAVFEIFSDVTMAFSPNLAAVCAAMALKALACTMISGTLEALTYDSLKTAGRENEYLQADAKISVLQKLATALGSLASLLSDVLQFARFYLANAAICFCSLLAALTLQEPLVTEAQAARQQNPFADIAARLRVHITDSAAVLRTAPLSVRLITADAIISLPSYLTTMFVQQRLVTLGWDASWLFVSPLLASAAAMVCTALARRLHPGKLRPLYRLCALVCGGGVLLAGAGPAWGCLVGPMLVQASLSVWFLHAMQRFNDAIPSDRRATLISVDNMAYSVLMIPASPLIGLIADVTGLAGAGLCALGGLVLLSALTLPRRK
;
A
#
# COMPACT_ATOMS: atom_id res chain seq x y z
N MET A 1 -8.00 18.98 24.97
CA MET A 1 -7.45 18.88 23.59
C MET A 1 -8.03 20.00 22.72
N ASN A 2 -7.22 20.70 21.94
CA ASN A 2 -7.71 21.70 20.97
C ASN A 2 -7.95 21.00 19.62
N LEU A 3 -9.21 20.61 19.34
CA LEU A 3 -9.59 19.82 18.18
C LEU A 3 -9.15 20.45 16.82
N PRO A 4 -9.34 21.78 16.56
CA PRO A 4 -8.86 22.39 15.32
C PRO A 4 -7.35 22.28 15.11
N LYS A 5 -6.55 22.43 16.17
CA LYS A 5 -5.08 22.23 16.10
C LYS A 5 -4.75 20.76 15.85
N GLN A 6 -5.42 19.85 16.53
CA GLN A 6 -5.26 18.41 16.35
C GLN A 6 -5.54 17.98 14.91
N LEU A 7 -6.70 18.33 14.36
CA LEU A 7 -7.06 18.00 12.98
C LEU A 7 -6.16 18.67 11.93
N ARG A 8 -5.58 19.84 12.25
CA ARG A 8 -4.57 20.45 11.39
C ARG A 8 -3.28 19.63 11.38
N ALA A 9 -2.79 19.23 12.56
CA ALA A 9 -1.58 18.41 12.69
C ALA A 9 -1.76 17.04 12.00
N VAL A 10 -2.93 16.39 12.16
CA VAL A 10 -3.28 15.14 11.43
C VAL A 10 -3.20 15.35 9.92
N ARG A 11 -3.78 16.43 9.39
CA ARG A 11 -3.75 16.74 7.95
C ARG A 11 -2.34 17.01 7.43
N VAL A 12 -1.52 17.76 8.19
CA VAL A 12 -0.12 18.00 7.83
C VAL A 12 0.65 16.69 7.82
N TYR A 13 0.51 15.87 8.85
CA TYR A 13 1.14 14.54 8.91
C TYR A 13 0.71 13.67 7.71
N SER A 14 -0.59 13.58 7.44
CA SER A 14 -1.13 12.78 6.34
C SER A 14 -0.61 13.24 4.97
N PHE A 15 -0.49 14.55 4.77
CA PHE A 15 0.04 15.10 3.53
C PHE A 15 1.53 14.80 3.39
N THR A 16 2.34 15.09 4.42
CA THR A 16 3.79 14.93 4.34
C THR A 16 4.22 13.46 4.29
N SER A 17 3.54 12.56 4.99
CA SER A 17 3.84 11.12 4.95
C SER A 17 3.48 10.45 3.62
N CYS A 18 2.55 11.02 2.84
CA CYS A 18 2.19 10.54 1.51
C CYS A 18 2.91 11.29 0.37
N LEU A 19 3.62 12.39 0.66
CA LEU A 19 4.39 13.14 -0.31
C LEU A 19 5.74 12.46 -0.55
N ARG A 20 5.74 11.39 -1.35
CA ARG A 20 6.92 10.57 -1.63
C ARG A 20 7.47 10.90 -3.02
N LEU A 21 8.64 11.49 -3.05
CA LEU A 21 9.28 11.93 -4.29
C LEU A 21 9.82 10.76 -5.13
N THR A 22 10.11 9.64 -4.49
CA THR A 22 10.79 8.50 -5.11
C THR A 22 9.84 7.48 -5.74
N ASP A 23 8.56 7.43 -5.35
CA ASP A 23 7.65 6.34 -5.71
C ASP A 23 7.47 6.15 -7.23
N ALA A 24 7.54 7.22 -8.02
CA ALA A 24 7.42 7.14 -9.48
C ALA A 24 8.70 6.69 -10.20
N VAL A 25 9.87 6.69 -9.53
CA VAL A 25 11.17 6.51 -10.21
C VAL A 25 12.12 5.52 -9.51
N TRP A 26 11.79 4.99 -8.33
CA TRP A 26 12.71 4.23 -7.50
C TRP A 26 13.28 2.98 -8.18
N VAL A 27 12.46 2.28 -9.00
CA VAL A 27 12.90 1.10 -9.77
C VAL A 27 13.89 1.53 -10.86
N ALA A 28 13.54 2.56 -11.62
CA ALA A 28 14.43 3.10 -12.66
C ALA A 28 15.73 3.63 -12.07
N LEU A 29 15.67 4.29 -10.90
CA LEU A 29 16.85 4.79 -10.20
C LEU A 29 17.77 3.66 -9.71
N LEU A 30 17.22 2.56 -9.19
CA LEU A 30 18.01 1.39 -8.78
C LEU A 30 18.58 0.64 -10.00
N ALA A 31 17.78 0.46 -11.07
CA ALA A 31 18.23 -0.15 -12.30
C ALA A 31 19.39 0.66 -12.94
N ALA A 32 19.31 1.99 -12.93
CA ALA A 32 20.39 2.86 -13.39
C ALA A 32 21.69 2.71 -12.56
N ARG A 33 21.60 2.24 -11.32
CA ARG A 33 22.76 1.90 -10.47
C ARG A 33 23.29 0.47 -10.68
N GLY A 34 22.71 -0.28 -11.61
CA GLY A 34 23.15 -1.63 -11.98
C GLY A 34 22.47 -2.76 -11.20
N PHE A 35 21.44 -2.47 -10.38
CA PHE A 35 20.65 -3.54 -9.76
C PHE A 35 19.75 -4.20 -10.81
N THR A 36 19.69 -5.54 -10.82
CA THR A 36 18.80 -6.29 -11.71
C THR A 36 17.34 -6.19 -11.23
N LEU A 37 16.38 -6.45 -12.12
CA LEU A 37 14.97 -6.42 -11.76
C LEU A 37 14.62 -7.50 -10.72
N ALA A 38 15.29 -8.65 -10.74
CA ALA A 38 15.18 -9.68 -9.70
C ALA A 38 15.64 -9.17 -8.33
N GLN A 39 16.75 -8.44 -8.27
CA GLN A 39 17.26 -7.85 -7.03
C GLN A 39 16.32 -6.77 -6.49
N ILE A 40 15.76 -5.93 -7.36
CA ILE A 40 14.76 -4.93 -6.98
C ILE A 40 13.47 -5.61 -6.49
N GLY A 41 13.04 -6.67 -7.16
CA GLY A 41 11.92 -7.51 -6.73
C GLY A 41 12.18 -8.21 -5.39
N LEU A 42 13.43 -8.64 -5.12
CA LEU A 42 13.81 -9.20 -3.82
C LEU A 42 13.74 -8.16 -2.69
N ALA A 43 14.16 -6.93 -2.96
CA ALA A 43 14.03 -5.83 -1.99
C ALA A 43 12.56 -5.56 -1.65
N GLU A 44 11.65 -5.62 -2.65
CA GLU A 44 10.21 -5.53 -2.43
C GLU A 44 9.65 -6.74 -1.66
N ALA A 45 10.17 -7.95 -1.90
CA ALA A 45 9.82 -9.13 -1.12
C ALA A 45 10.20 -8.98 0.36
N VAL A 46 11.35 -8.36 0.66
CA VAL A 46 11.78 -8.04 2.03
C VAL A 46 10.83 -7.03 2.68
N PHE A 47 10.37 -6.02 1.94
CA PHE A 47 9.33 -5.11 2.42
C PHE A 47 8.07 -5.86 2.85
N HIS A 48 7.53 -6.72 1.99
CA HIS A 48 6.32 -7.48 2.28
C HIS A 48 6.50 -8.53 3.37
N LEU A 49 7.67 -9.18 3.45
CA LEU A 49 7.99 -10.10 4.54
C LEU A 49 8.02 -9.36 5.89
N THR A 50 8.67 -8.20 5.94
CA THR A 50 8.73 -7.37 7.14
C THR A 50 7.33 -6.87 7.51
N SER A 51 6.53 -6.40 6.54
CA SER A 51 5.15 -5.99 6.77
C SER A 51 4.31 -7.12 7.34
N LEU A 52 4.40 -8.33 6.77
CA LEU A 52 3.67 -9.51 7.23
C LEU A 52 4.02 -9.87 8.70
N LEU A 53 5.30 -9.81 9.06
CA LEU A 53 5.77 -10.14 10.41
C LEU A 53 5.43 -9.04 11.43
N CYS A 54 5.36 -7.79 10.99
CA CYS A 54 5.18 -6.64 11.88
C CYS A 54 3.76 -6.08 11.91
N GLU A 55 2.83 -6.54 11.07
CA GLU A 55 1.43 -6.08 11.02
C GLU A 55 0.76 -6.16 12.40
N VAL A 56 0.86 -7.31 13.07
CA VAL A 56 0.26 -7.50 14.40
C VAL A 56 1.07 -6.82 15.51
N PRO A 57 2.41 -6.96 15.57
CA PRO A 57 3.21 -6.25 16.56
C PRO A 57 3.05 -4.73 16.51
N SER A 58 2.94 -4.12 15.33
CA SER A 58 2.77 -2.66 15.19
C SER A 58 1.42 -2.18 15.72
N GLY A 59 0.34 -2.94 15.48
CA GLY A 59 -0.98 -2.65 16.05
C GLY A 59 -0.96 -2.71 17.57
N VAL A 60 -0.33 -3.73 18.15
CA VAL A 60 -0.13 -3.84 19.60
C VAL A 60 0.73 -2.68 20.13
N ALA A 61 1.79 -2.29 19.42
CA ALA A 61 2.61 -1.14 19.80
C ALA A 61 1.80 0.17 19.82
N ALA A 62 0.94 0.40 18.82
CA ALA A 62 0.06 1.56 18.78
C ALA A 62 -0.90 1.63 19.97
N ASP A 63 -1.42 0.48 20.40
CA ASP A 63 -2.32 0.37 21.55
C ASP A 63 -1.61 0.61 22.90
N LEU A 64 -0.33 0.23 22.99
CA LEU A 64 0.46 0.28 24.22
C LEU A 64 1.21 1.58 24.41
N LEU A 65 1.89 2.04 23.35
CA LEU A 65 2.74 3.25 23.39
C LEU A 65 1.92 4.52 23.15
N GLY A 66 0.70 4.37 22.66
CA GLY A 66 -0.13 5.48 22.20
C GLY A 66 0.11 5.80 20.72
N ARG A 67 -0.94 6.30 20.09
CA ARG A 67 -0.97 6.55 18.64
C ARG A 67 -0.03 7.67 18.20
N ARG A 68 0.07 8.72 18.99
CA ARG A 68 1.01 9.83 18.77
C ARG A 68 2.44 9.33 18.64
N LEU A 69 2.89 8.53 19.64
CA LEU A 69 4.26 8.02 19.65
C LEU A 69 4.49 7.05 18.50
N ASN A 70 3.50 6.21 18.19
CA ASN A 70 3.57 5.26 17.08
C ASN A 70 3.76 5.99 15.74
N LEU A 71 3.04 7.08 15.48
CA LEU A 71 3.23 7.91 14.27
C LEU A 71 4.59 8.62 14.24
N ALA A 72 5.09 9.07 15.39
CA ALA A 72 6.42 9.68 15.46
C ALA A 72 7.53 8.67 15.17
N VAL A 73 7.44 7.45 15.73
CA VAL A 73 8.38 6.34 15.49
C VAL A 73 8.32 5.90 14.02
N SER A 74 7.14 5.84 13.43
CA SER A 74 6.98 5.59 11.99
C SER A 74 7.76 6.60 11.15
N ALA A 75 7.63 7.90 11.41
CA ALA A 75 8.36 8.93 10.69
C ALA A 75 9.88 8.80 10.86
N VAL A 76 10.35 8.37 12.04
CA VAL A 76 11.78 8.07 12.28
C VAL A 76 12.25 6.90 11.44
N PHE A 77 11.49 5.80 11.37
CA PHE A 77 11.84 4.65 10.51
C PHE A 77 11.86 5.04 9.01
N GLU A 78 10.92 5.89 8.56
CA GLU A 78 10.91 6.39 7.18
C GLU A 78 12.18 7.21 6.88
N ILE A 79 12.59 8.11 7.78
CA ILE A 79 13.84 8.89 7.65
C ILE A 79 15.05 7.96 7.56
N PHE A 80 15.16 6.97 8.45
CA PHE A 80 16.24 6.00 8.42
C PHE A 80 16.23 5.15 7.15
N SER A 81 15.05 4.77 6.66
CA SER A 81 14.88 4.07 5.39
C SER A 81 15.46 4.90 4.24
N ASP A 82 15.04 6.16 4.12
CA ASP A 82 15.48 7.05 3.05
C ASP A 82 16.99 7.33 3.11
N VAL A 83 17.53 7.60 4.30
CA VAL A 83 18.98 7.80 4.49
C VAL A 83 19.75 6.52 4.14
N THR A 84 19.29 5.35 4.59
CA THR A 84 19.93 4.07 4.27
C THR A 84 19.88 3.82 2.76
N MET A 85 18.76 4.10 2.11
CA MET A 85 18.63 3.96 0.67
C MET A 85 19.54 4.92 -0.09
N ALA A 86 19.61 6.19 0.32
CA ALA A 86 20.46 7.21 -0.31
C ALA A 86 21.93 6.77 -0.41
N PHE A 87 22.43 6.13 0.63
CA PHE A 87 23.81 5.69 0.74
C PHE A 87 24.01 4.18 0.55
N SER A 88 22.99 3.45 0.07
CA SER A 88 23.05 1.99 -0.11
C SER A 88 24.13 1.58 -1.11
N PRO A 89 25.21 0.88 -0.70
CA PRO A 89 26.28 0.47 -1.60
C PRO A 89 25.98 -0.87 -2.30
N ASN A 90 25.07 -1.66 -1.75
CA ASN A 90 24.80 -3.02 -2.20
C ASN A 90 23.35 -3.44 -1.90
N LEU A 91 22.96 -4.61 -2.39
CA LEU A 91 21.60 -5.14 -2.23
C LEU A 91 21.17 -5.31 -0.76
N ALA A 92 22.09 -5.70 0.12
CA ALA A 92 21.76 -5.86 1.53
C ALA A 92 21.32 -4.54 2.19
N ALA A 93 21.99 -3.43 1.85
CA ALA A 93 21.59 -2.10 2.31
C ALA A 93 20.25 -1.65 1.72
N VAL A 94 19.98 -1.97 0.43
CA VAL A 94 18.66 -1.72 -0.19
C VAL A 94 17.57 -2.52 0.53
N CYS A 95 17.81 -3.80 0.81
CA CYS A 95 16.88 -4.64 1.57
C CYS A 95 16.65 -4.10 3.00
N ALA A 96 17.70 -3.64 3.68
CA ALA A 96 17.57 -3.02 5.00
C ALA A 96 16.72 -1.74 4.97
N ALA A 97 16.92 -0.89 3.96
CA ALA A 97 16.10 0.29 3.76
C ALA A 97 14.63 -0.08 3.52
N MET A 98 14.35 -1.10 2.70
CA MET A 98 12.99 -1.59 2.44
C MET A 98 12.34 -2.20 3.69
N ALA A 99 13.09 -2.90 4.54
CA ALA A 99 12.61 -3.38 5.83
C ALA A 99 12.23 -2.23 6.77
N LEU A 100 13.05 -1.18 6.87
CA LEU A 100 12.75 0.03 7.64
C LEU A 100 11.50 0.74 7.10
N LYS A 101 11.35 0.83 5.78
CA LYS A 101 10.14 1.39 5.14
C LYS A 101 8.89 0.58 5.49
N ALA A 102 9.00 -0.74 5.50
CA ALA A 102 7.90 -1.62 5.88
C ALA A 102 7.48 -1.41 7.34
N LEU A 103 8.43 -1.30 8.27
CA LEU A 103 8.15 -0.96 9.67
C LEU A 103 7.42 0.38 9.80
N ALA A 104 7.86 1.39 9.07
CA ALA A 104 7.18 2.68 9.05
C ALA A 104 5.74 2.56 8.56
N CYS A 105 5.51 1.85 7.46
CA CYS A 105 4.19 1.68 6.86
C CYS A 105 3.23 0.91 7.79
N THR A 106 3.68 -0.18 8.43
CA THR A 106 2.84 -0.96 9.36
C THR A 106 2.45 -0.15 10.60
N MET A 107 3.31 0.75 11.07
CA MET A 107 3.00 1.61 12.21
C MET A 107 1.97 2.70 11.89
N ILE A 108 1.90 3.18 10.65
CA ILE A 108 0.87 4.15 10.22
C ILE A 108 -0.49 3.46 10.05
N SER A 109 -0.49 2.21 9.56
CA SER A 109 -1.70 1.46 9.22
C SER A 109 -2.68 1.40 10.39
N GLY A 110 -3.91 1.90 10.17
CA GLY A 110 -4.96 1.97 11.18
C GLY A 110 -4.74 3.00 12.31
N THR A 111 -3.50 3.44 12.54
CA THR A 111 -3.18 4.36 13.65
C THR A 111 -3.71 5.77 13.41
N LEU A 112 -3.60 6.27 12.19
CA LEU A 112 -4.01 7.62 11.83
C LEU A 112 -5.54 7.79 11.86
N GLU A 113 -6.25 6.80 11.31
CA GLU A 113 -7.71 6.72 11.28
C GLU A 113 -8.25 6.64 12.71
N ALA A 114 -7.66 5.79 13.53
CA ALA A 114 -8.05 5.62 14.91
C ALA A 114 -7.76 6.88 15.75
N LEU A 115 -6.60 7.55 15.56
CA LEU A 115 -6.30 8.83 16.22
C LEU A 115 -7.31 9.91 15.83
N THR A 116 -7.69 9.96 14.56
CA THR A 116 -8.67 10.93 14.04
C THR A 116 -10.05 10.69 14.65
N TYR A 117 -10.51 9.43 14.66
CA TYR A 117 -11.79 9.05 15.25
C TYR A 117 -11.85 9.38 16.74
N ASP A 118 -10.82 8.98 17.51
CA ASP A 118 -10.81 9.20 18.96
C ASP A 118 -10.66 10.68 19.33
N SER A 119 -9.95 11.45 18.50
CA SER A 119 -9.88 12.91 18.68
C SER A 119 -11.25 13.59 18.53
N LEU A 120 -12.04 13.13 17.54
CA LEU A 120 -13.40 13.64 17.33
C LEU A 120 -14.34 13.16 18.44
N LYS A 121 -14.25 11.89 18.85
CA LYS A 121 -15.05 11.31 19.94
C LYS A 121 -14.81 12.01 21.26
N THR A 122 -13.54 12.30 21.62
CA THR A 122 -13.18 13.06 22.83
C THR A 122 -13.79 14.48 22.83
N ALA A 123 -14.05 15.03 21.65
CA ALA A 123 -14.68 16.34 21.48
C ALA A 123 -16.22 16.26 21.31
N GLY A 124 -16.84 15.07 21.37
CA GLY A 124 -18.30 14.85 21.16
C GLY A 124 -18.75 15.11 19.73
N ARG A 125 -17.84 14.91 18.73
CA ARG A 125 -18.07 15.23 17.31
C ARG A 125 -17.80 14.02 16.40
N GLU A 126 -18.05 12.80 16.87
CA GLU A 126 -17.82 11.56 16.12
C GLU A 126 -18.61 11.47 14.80
N ASN A 127 -19.76 12.15 14.72
CA ASN A 127 -20.57 12.25 13.50
C ASN A 127 -19.85 12.96 12.34
N GLU A 128 -18.78 13.73 12.61
CA GLU A 128 -17.99 14.40 11.61
C GLU A 128 -16.83 13.55 11.08
N TYR A 129 -16.63 12.33 11.59
CA TYR A 129 -15.51 11.46 11.22
C TYR A 129 -15.44 11.22 9.72
N LEU A 130 -16.55 10.89 9.07
CA LEU A 130 -16.56 10.65 7.61
C LEU A 130 -16.11 11.87 6.79
N GLN A 131 -16.44 13.08 7.25
CA GLN A 131 -16.00 14.30 6.57
C GLN A 131 -14.51 14.58 6.80
N ALA A 132 -14.03 14.30 8.00
CA ALA A 132 -12.61 14.46 8.35
C ALA A 132 -11.75 13.47 7.56
N ASP A 133 -12.15 12.20 7.53
CA ASP A 133 -11.49 11.12 6.82
C ASP A 133 -11.47 11.36 5.30
N ALA A 134 -12.60 11.79 4.72
CA ALA A 134 -12.65 12.17 3.30
C ALA A 134 -11.67 13.30 2.95
N LYS A 135 -11.52 14.32 3.81
CA LYS A 135 -10.55 15.41 3.61
C LYS A 135 -9.11 14.91 3.70
N ILE A 136 -8.82 14.02 4.65
CA ILE A 136 -7.51 13.38 4.80
C ILE A 136 -7.18 12.56 3.55
N SER A 137 -8.09 11.70 3.10
CA SER A 137 -7.93 10.88 1.90
C SER A 137 -7.66 11.71 0.62
N VAL A 138 -8.35 12.85 0.47
CA VAL A 138 -8.08 13.77 -0.65
C VAL A 138 -6.67 14.37 -0.55
N LEU A 139 -6.24 14.79 0.65
CA LEU A 139 -4.89 15.33 0.85
C LEU A 139 -3.80 14.28 0.60
N GLN A 140 -4.01 13.03 1.00
CA GLN A 140 -3.09 11.92 0.74
C GLN A 140 -2.95 11.68 -0.77
N LYS A 141 -4.07 11.62 -1.51
CA LYS A 141 -4.05 11.45 -2.97
C LYS A 141 -3.37 12.62 -3.69
N LEU A 142 -3.62 13.85 -3.22
CA LEU A 142 -2.95 15.03 -3.74
C LEU A 142 -1.46 14.99 -3.48
N ALA A 143 -1.03 14.60 -2.28
CA ALA A 143 0.38 14.45 -1.92
C ALA A 143 1.07 13.39 -2.79
N THR A 144 0.44 12.22 -3.00
CA THR A 144 0.97 11.18 -3.88
C THR A 144 1.09 11.66 -5.32
N ALA A 145 0.09 12.39 -5.84
CA ALA A 145 0.14 12.96 -7.18
C ALA A 145 1.27 14.01 -7.32
N LEU A 146 1.41 14.91 -6.35
CA LEU A 146 2.50 15.88 -6.31
C LEU A 146 3.87 15.22 -6.17
N GLY A 147 3.97 14.18 -5.33
CA GLY A 147 5.19 13.39 -5.16
C GLY A 147 5.63 12.74 -6.47
N SER A 148 4.69 12.20 -7.24
CA SER A 148 5.01 11.58 -8.54
C SER A 148 5.59 12.57 -9.55
N LEU A 149 5.18 13.85 -9.51
CA LEU A 149 5.74 14.91 -10.37
C LEU A 149 7.23 15.18 -10.07
N ALA A 150 7.75 14.72 -8.94
CA ALA A 150 9.18 14.87 -8.64
C ALA A 150 10.07 14.13 -9.64
N SER A 151 9.54 13.16 -10.41
CA SER A 151 10.29 12.54 -11.52
C SER A 151 10.78 13.56 -12.56
N LEU A 152 10.09 14.70 -12.73
CA LEU A 152 10.53 15.81 -13.58
C LEU A 152 11.91 16.37 -13.15
N LEU A 153 12.31 16.10 -11.92
CA LEU A 153 13.60 16.52 -11.38
C LEU A 153 14.69 15.43 -11.49
N SER A 154 14.38 14.30 -12.16
CA SER A 154 15.31 13.14 -12.26
C SER A 154 16.65 13.51 -12.89
N ASP A 155 16.68 14.46 -13.84
CA ASP A 155 17.88 14.93 -14.50
C ASP A 155 18.74 15.85 -13.60
N VAL A 156 18.11 16.52 -12.64
CA VAL A 156 18.75 17.47 -11.72
C VAL A 156 19.15 16.80 -10.41
N LEU A 157 18.27 15.94 -9.88
CA LEU A 157 18.47 15.24 -8.64
C LEU A 157 19.11 13.88 -8.90
N GLN A 158 20.33 13.68 -8.41
CA GLN A 158 20.96 12.36 -8.36
C GLN A 158 20.24 11.45 -7.35
N PHE A 159 20.43 10.14 -7.47
CA PHE A 159 19.81 9.12 -6.61
C PHE A 159 19.79 9.48 -5.12
N ALA A 160 20.94 9.79 -4.53
CA ALA A 160 21.05 10.11 -3.12
C ALA A 160 20.24 11.36 -2.74
N ARG A 161 20.26 12.39 -3.60
CA ARG A 161 19.53 13.64 -3.33
C ARG A 161 18.03 13.47 -3.34
N PHE A 162 17.49 12.58 -4.17
CA PHE A 162 16.06 12.24 -4.13
C PHE A 162 15.66 11.68 -2.78
N TYR A 163 16.40 10.70 -2.27
CA TYR A 163 16.09 10.08 -0.98
C TYR A 163 16.36 11.02 0.18
N LEU A 164 17.40 11.84 0.15
CA LEU A 164 17.64 12.86 1.18
C LEU A 164 16.55 13.94 1.19
N ALA A 165 16.04 14.36 0.03
CA ALA A 165 14.90 15.26 -0.05
C ALA A 165 13.63 14.63 0.52
N ASN A 166 13.40 13.34 0.25
CA ASN A 166 12.30 12.59 0.84
C ASN A 166 12.45 12.48 2.36
N ALA A 167 13.65 12.18 2.88
CA ALA A 167 13.94 12.17 4.32
C ALA A 167 13.65 13.53 4.98
N ALA A 168 13.95 14.66 4.30
CA ALA A 168 13.61 16.00 4.81
C ALA A 168 12.09 16.23 4.89
N ILE A 169 11.31 15.68 3.94
CA ILE A 169 9.84 15.71 4.01
C ILE A 169 9.34 14.83 5.18
N CYS A 170 9.92 13.64 5.36
CA CYS A 170 9.58 12.76 6.48
C CYS A 170 9.92 13.41 7.84
N PHE A 171 10.96 14.25 7.90
CA PHE A 171 11.24 15.05 9.08
C PHE A 171 10.11 16.05 9.39
N CYS A 172 9.47 16.65 8.37
CA CYS A 172 8.26 17.44 8.58
C CYS A 172 7.10 16.60 9.14
N SER A 173 6.98 15.35 8.70
CA SER A 173 5.99 14.40 9.27
C SER A 173 6.28 14.11 10.75
N LEU A 174 7.55 13.92 11.11
CA LEU A 174 7.96 13.76 12.52
C LEU A 174 7.59 14.99 13.36
N LEU A 175 7.90 16.19 12.88
CA LEU A 175 7.52 17.42 13.58
C LEU A 175 5.99 17.53 13.74
N ALA A 176 5.22 17.20 12.71
CA ALA A 176 3.76 17.17 12.79
C ALA A 176 3.27 16.16 13.84
N ALA A 177 3.84 14.92 13.85
CA ALA A 177 3.50 13.89 14.82
C ALA A 177 3.78 14.34 16.27
N LEU A 178 4.87 15.04 16.50
CA LEU A 178 5.23 15.57 17.83
C LEU A 178 4.25 16.63 18.33
N THR A 179 3.52 17.32 17.46
CA THR A 179 2.48 18.29 17.85
C THR A 179 1.12 17.64 18.14
N LEU A 180 0.92 16.38 17.77
CA LEU A 180 -0.30 15.64 18.06
C LEU A 180 -0.47 15.43 19.57
N GLN A 181 -1.73 15.33 20.00
CA GLN A 181 -2.09 14.99 21.38
C GLN A 181 -2.74 13.60 21.38
N GLU A 182 -2.43 12.83 22.41
CA GLU A 182 -3.05 11.50 22.60
C GLU A 182 -4.43 11.68 23.20
N PRO A 183 -5.52 11.27 22.51
CA PRO A 183 -6.85 11.29 23.09
C PRO A 183 -7.02 10.09 24.02
N LEU A 184 -7.24 10.30 25.30
CA LEU A 184 -7.60 9.24 26.25
C LEU A 184 -9.10 8.99 26.14
N VAL A 185 -9.49 7.87 25.52
CA VAL A 185 -10.91 7.55 25.23
C VAL A 185 -11.50 6.54 26.21
N THR A 186 -10.72 5.65 26.79
CA THR A 186 -11.22 4.62 27.72
C THR A 186 -10.26 4.36 28.89
N GLU A 187 -10.83 3.96 30.05
CA GLU A 187 -10.05 3.49 31.21
C GLU A 187 -9.16 2.29 30.86
N ALA A 188 -9.63 1.42 29.96
CA ALA A 188 -8.86 0.28 29.46
C ALA A 188 -7.61 0.71 28.66
N GLN A 189 -7.67 1.81 27.92
CA GLN A 189 -6.50 2.36 27.23
C GLN A 189 -5.51 2.98 28.23
N ALA A 190 -6.01 3.67 29.25
CA ALA A 190 -5.16 4.22 30.32
C ALA A 190 -4.49 3.12 31.15
N ALA A 191 -5.20 2.03 31.46
CA ALA A 191 -4.65 0.87 32.17
C ALA A 191 -3.60 0.11 31.37
N ARG A 192 -3.76 0.02 30.03
CA ARG A 192 -2.81 -0.63 29.12
C ARG A 192 -1.47 0.09 29.04
N GLN A 193 -1.45 1.41 29.19
CA GLN A 193 -0.22 2.20 29.21
C GLN A 193 0.64 1.96 30.46
N GLN A 194 0.06 1.37 31.54
CA GLN A 194 0.81 1.12 32.77
C GLN A 194 1.67 -0.16 32.72
N ASN A 195 1.34 -1.15 31.86
CA ASN A 195 2.10 -2.39 31.69
C ASN A 195 2.20 -2.83 30.22
N PRO A 196 2.97 -2.12 29.39
CA PRO A 196 2.92 -2.30 27.94
C PRO A 196 3.44 -3.66 27.46
N PHE A 197 4.37 -4.28 28.14
CA PHE A 197 5.07 -5.48 27.65
C PHE A 197 4.49 -6.81 28.13
N ALA A 198 3.68 -6.82 29.19
CA ALA A 198 3.19 -8.06 29.81
C ALA A 198 2.26 -8.89 28.90
N ASP A 199 1.56 -8.27 27.95
CA ASP A 199 0.50 -8.92 27.17
C ASP A 199 0.78 -9.06 25.67
N ILE A 200 1.95 -8.63 25.16
CA ILE A 200 2.22 -8.64 23.70
C ILE A 200 2.11 -10.07 23.13
N ALA A 201 2.75 -11.04 23.78
CA ALA A 201 2.74 -12.42 23.31
C ALA A 201 1.33 -13.05 23.39
N ALA A 202 0.57 -12.74 24.44
CA ALA A 202 -0.81 -13.21 24.59
C ALA A 202 -1.73 -12.62 23.52
N ARG A 203 -1.62 -11.33 23.22
CA ARG A 203 -2.38 -10.64 22.15
C ARG A 203 -2.03 -11.13 20.77
N LEU A 204 -0.74 -11.30 20.50
CA LEU A 204 -0.27 -11.88 19.23
C LEU A 204 -0.86 -13.29 19.05
N ARG A 205 -0.84 -14.11 20.10
CA ARG A 205 -1.44 -15.46 20.07
C ARG A 205 -2.95 -15.40 19.82
N VAL A 206 -3.68 -14.52 20.52
CA VAL A 206 -5.13 -14.33 20.32
C VAL A 206 -5.42 -13.89 18.88
N HIS A 207 -4.69 -12.91 18.36
CA HIS A 207 -4.89 -12.43 17.00
C HIS A 207 -4.65 -13.52 15.95
N ILE A 208 -3.59 -14.32 16.10
CA ILE A 208 -3.29 -15.45 15.21
C ILE A 208 -4.38 -16.53 15.33
N THR A 209 -4.84 -16.86 16.53
CA THR A 209 -5.90 -17.86 16.72
C THR A 209 -7.23 -17.41 16.17
N ASP A 210 -7.61 -16.15 16.35
CA ASP A 210 -8.83 -15.57 15.82
C ASP A 210 -8.82 -15.47 14.30
N SER A 211 -7.68 -15.05 13.71
CA SER A 211 -7.47 -15.06 12.27
C SER A 211 -7.62 -16.46 11.69
N ALA A 212 -6.99 -17.46 12.30
CA ALA A 212 -7.10 -18.86 11.90
C ALA A 212 -8.53 -19.41 12.06
N ALA A 213 -9.23 -19.05 13.13
CA ALA A 213 -10.62 -19.44 13.37
C ALA A 213 -11.55 -18.84 12.30
N VAL A 214 -11.38 -17.56 11.96
CA VAL A 214 -12.16 -16.90 10.92
C VAL A 214 -11.94 -17.56 9.55
N LEU A 215 -10.70 -17.85 9.18
CA LEU A 215 -10.38 -18.56 7.93
C LEU A 215 -11.01 -19.96 7.86
N ARG A 216 -11.09 -20.68 8.98
CA ARG A 216 -11.70 -22.02 9.04
C ARG A 216 -13.22 -21.99 9.00
N THR A 217 -13.85 -21.00 9.58
CA THR A 217 -15.32 -20.95 9.76
C THR A 217 -16.06 -20.23 8.64
N ALA A 218 -15.36 -19.43 7.82
CA ALA A 218 -15.96 -18.61 6.78
C ALA A 218 -15.35 -18.87 5.38
N PRO A 219 -15.69 -20.00 4.71
CA PRO A 219 -15.10 -20.35 3.40
C PRO A 219 -15.40 -19.32 2.29
N LEU A 220 -16.47 -18.53 2.43
CA LEU A 220 -16.74 -17.42 1.52
C LEU A 220 -15.70 -16.31 1.68
N SER A 221 -15.33 -15.98 2.92
CA SER A 221 -14.31 -14.98 3.20
C SER A 221 -12.95 -15.38 2.66
N VAL A 222 -12.54 -16.65 2.79
CA VAL A 222 -11.30 -17.16 2.20
C VAL A 222 -11.27 -16.98 0.68
N ARG A 223 -12.39 -17.27 0.00
CA ARG A 223 -12.48 -17.10 -1.46
C ARG A 223 -12.41 -15.63 -1.88
N LEU A 224 -13.07 -14.75 -1.13
CA LEU A 224 -13.03 -13.31 -1.38
C LEU A 224 -11.62 -12.75 -1.15
N ILE A 225 -10.96 -13.10 -0.05
CA ILE A 225 -9.57 -12.74 0.26
C ILE A 225 -8.63 -13.23 -0.84
N THR A 226 -8.75 -14.50 -1.25
CA THR A 226 -7.91 -15.03 -2.34
C THR A 226 -8.14 -14.29 -3.65
N ALA A 227 -9.39 -13.99 -3.99
CA ALA A 227 -9.74 -13.24 -5.20
C ALA A 227 -9.23 -11.82 -5.14
N ASP A 228 -9.35 -11.15 -3.99
CA ASP A 228 -8.85 -9.80 -3.77
C ASP A 228 -7.32 -9.75 -3.87
N ALA A 229 -6.63 -10.63 -3.17
CA ALA A 229 -5.17 -10.68 -3.19
C ALA A 229 -4.61 -10.93 -4.61
N ILE A 230 -5.25 -11.80 -5.43
CA ILE A 230 -4.82 -12.07 -6.81
C ILE A 230 -5.06 -10.87 -7.72
N ILE A 231 -6.21 -10.19 -7.62
CA ILE A 231 -6.53 -9.06 -8.49
C ILE A 231 -5.78 -7.78 -8.06
N SER A 232 -5.40 -7.69 -6.79
CA SER A 232 -4.64 -6.56 -6.24
C SER A 232 -3.14 -6.66 -6.55
N LEU A 233 -2.61 -7.88 -6.72
CA LEU A 233 -1.20 -8.13 -7.00
C LEU A 233 -0.65 -7.31 -8.19
N PRO A 234 -1.33 -7.23 -9.36
CA PRO A 234 -0.87 -6.44 -10.49
C PRO A 234 -0.83 -4.94 -10.25
N SER A 235 -1.61 -4.42 -9.32
CA SER A 235 -1.71 -2.97 -9.08
C SER A 235 -0.34 -2.34 -8.82
N TYR A 236 0.39 -2.89 -7.85
CA TYR A 236 1.71 -2.38 -7.48
C TYR A 236 2.80 -2.89 -8.43
N LEU A 237 2.83 -4.18 -8.74
CA LEU A 237 3.86 -4.78 -9.59
C LEU A 237 3.86 -4.19 -11.01
N THR A 238 2.71 -3.86 -11.57
CA THR A 238 2.65 -3.19 -12.88
C THR A 238 3.26 -1.79 -12.79
N THR A 239 2.90 -1.00 -11.77
CA THR A 239 3.47 0.34 -11.57
C THR A 239 4.99 0.28 -11.35
N MET A 240 5.45 -0.71 -10.59
CA MET A 240 6.86 -0.95 -10.30
C MET A 240 7.66 -1.27 -11.58
N PHE A 241 7.29 -2.30 -12.32
CA PHE A 241 8.07 -2.77 -13.46
C PHE A 241 7.86 -1.96 -14.76
N VAL A 242 6.75 -1.22 -14.88
CA VAL A 242 6.51 -0.27 -15.99
C VAL A 242 7.55 0.86 -15.99
N GLN A 243 8.07 1.29 -14.83
CA GLN A 243 9.12 2.32 -14.76
C GLN A 243 10.32 1.92 -15.61
N GLN A 244 10.90 0.74 -15.34
CA GLN A 244 12.06 0.27 -16.10
C GLN A 244 11.72 -0.06 -17.55
N ARG A 245 10.51 -0.57 -17.82
CA ARG A 245 10.09 -0.85 -19.18
C ARG A 245 9.98 0.41 -20.02
N LEU A 246 9.44 1.51 -19.50
CA LEU A 246 9.40 2.80 -20.21
C LEU A 246 10.81 3.29 -20.53
N VAL A 247 11.74 3.19 -19.57
CA VAL A 247 13.15 3.55 -19.82
C VAL A 247 13.76 2.68 -20.93
N THR A 248 13.52 1.37 -20.92
CA THR A 248 14.01 0.49 -22.01
C THR A 248 13.37 0.76 -23.37
N LEU A 249 12.17 1.37 -23.40
CA LEU A 249 11.50 1.83 -24.60
C LEU A 249 11.92 3.24 -25.03
N GLY A 250 12.94 3.81 -24.38
CA GLY A 250 13.54 5.10 -24.73
C GLY A 250 12.84 6.31 -24.09
N TRP A 251 12.01 6.11 -23.07
CA TRP A 251 11.46 7.22 -22.29
C TRP A 251 12.48 7.76 -21.31
N ASP A 252 12.49 9.06 -21.19
CA ASP A 252 13.26 9.76 -20.17
C ASP A 252 12.62 9.52 -18.77
N ALA A 253 13.46 9.37 -17.74
CA ALA A 253 13.02 9.17 -16.37
C ALA A 253 12.13 10.32 -15.85
N SER A 254 12.33 11.52 -16.37
CA SER A 254 11.51 12.70 -16.05
C SER A 254 10.02 12.53 -16.38
N TRP A 255 9.66 11.66 -17.34
CA TRP A 255 8.30 11.42 -17.78
C TRP A 255 7.62 10.22 -17.10
N LEU A 256 8.30 9.51 -16.21
CA LEU A 256 7.75 8.30 -15.56
C LEU A 256 6.50 8.59 -14.70
N PHE A 257 6.33 9.82 -14.22
CA PHE A 257 5.13 10.23 -13.47
C PHE A 257 3.82 10.10 -14.25
N VAL A 258 3.88 10.13 -15.58
CA VAL A 258 2.67 10.11 -16.44
C VAL A 258 1.88 8.82 -16.23
N SER A 259 2.56 7.67 -16.13
CA SER A 259 1.90 6.38 -15.96
C SER A 259 1.10 6.29 -14.63
N PRO A 260 1.68 6.52 -13.44
CA PRO A 260 0.92 6.46 -12.18
C PRO A 260 -0.13 7.58 -12.07
N LEU A 261 0.10 8.75 -12.67
CA LEU A 261 -0.89 9.84 -12.68
C LEU A 261 -2.14 9.46 -13.47
N LEU A 262 -1.99 8.92 -14.68
CA LEU A 262 -3.09 8.44 -15.50
C LEU A 262 -3.81 7.25 -14.85
N ALA A 263 -3.08 6.32 -14.26
CA ALA A 263 -3.64 5.19 -13.53
C ALA A 263 -4.49 5.64 -12.33
N SER A 264 -4.01 6.63 -11.57
CA SER A 264 -4.75 7.22 -10.45
C SER A 264 -6.01 7.95 -10.91
N ALA A 265 -5.94 8.71 -12.02
CA ALA A 265 -7.10 9.35 -12.61
C ALA A 265 -8.16 8.33 -13.07
N ALA A 266 -7.73 7.24 -13.72
CA ALA A 266 -8.62 6.14 -14.11
C ALA A 266 -9.29 5.49 -12.89
N ALA A 267 -8.55 5.24 -11.81
CA ALA A 267 -9.08 4.72 -10.57
C ALA A 267 -10.17 5.63 -9.98
N MET A 268 -9.92 6.94 -9.94
CA MET A 268 -10.91 7.91 -9.41
C MET A 268 -12.19 7.93 -10.21
N VAL A 269 -12.09 7.99 -11.54
CA VAL A 269 -13.25 7.97 -12.45
C VAL A 269 -14.01 6.67 -12.32
N CYS A 270 -13.33 5.54 -12.34
CA CYS A 270 -13.98 4.22 -12.23
C CYS A 270 -14.60 3.99 -10.86
N THR A 271 -14.01 4.47 -9.77
CA THR A 271 -14.64 4.43 -8.44
C THR A 271 -15.93 5.24 -8.41
N ALA A 272 -15.94 6.44 -9.01
CA ALA A 272 -17.14 7.28 -9.07
C ALA A 272 -18.26 6.63 -9.90
N LEU A 273 -17.92 5.99 -11.02
CA LEU A 273 -18.87 5.28 -11.87
C LEU A 273 -19.36 3.97 -11.23
N ALA A 274 -18.48 3.22 -10.58
CA ALA A 274 -18.79 1.95 -9.94
C ALA A 274 -19.85 2.06 -8.83
N ARG A 275 -19.94 3.22 -8.15
CA ARG A 275 -21.00 3.51 -7.18
C ARG A 275 -22.42 3.45 -7.77
N ARG A 276 -22.56 3.62 -9.08
CA ARG A 276 -23.84 3.53 -9.80
C ARG A 276 -24.18 2.11 -10.26
N LEU A 277 -23.20 1.21 -10.20
CA LEU A 277 -23.37 -0.19 -10.57
C LEU A 277 -23.89 -0.98 -9.37
N HIS A 278 -24.88 -1.83 -9.61
CA HIS A 278 -25.42 -2.76 -8.61
C HIS A 278 -25.21 -4.20 -9.12
N PRO A 279 -24.00 -4.75 -9.03
CA PRO A 279 -23.74 -6.08 -9.54
C PRO A 279 -24.47 -7.11 -8.69
N GLY A 280 -25.45 -7.83 -9.27
CA GLY A 280 -26.23 -8.84 -8.58
C GLY A 280 -25.39 -10.03 -8.10
N LYS A 281 -24.31 -10.36 -8.82
CA LYS A 281 -23.41 -11.49 -8.52
C LYS A 281 -21.94 -11.05 -8.64
N LEU A 282 -21.12 -11.37 -7.63
CA LEU A 282 -19.69 -11.03 -7.63
C LEU A 282 -18.85 -11.81 -8.65
N ARG A 283 -19.29 -13.02 -9.04
CA ARG A 283 -18.56 -13.86 -10.00
C ARG A 283 -18.35 -13.23 -11.37
N PRO A 284 -19.41 -12.81 -12.08
CA PRO A 284 -19.24 -12.17 -13.39
C PRO A 284 -18.45 -10.86 -13.25
N LEU A 285 -18.61 -10.13 -12.15
CA LEU A 285 -17.83 -8.95 -11.86
C LEU A 285 -16.35 -9.27 -11.72
N TYR A 286 -15.99 -10.28 -10.90
CA TYR A 286 -14.60 -10.72 -10.74
C TYR A 286 -13.98 -11.10 -12.09
N ARG A 287 -14.70 -11.93 -12.88
CA ARG A 287 -14.22 -12.36 -14.19
C ARG A 287 -13.96 -11.18 -15.12
N LEU A 288 -14.87 -10.23 -15.18
CA LEU A 288 -14.70 -9.03 -15.98
C LEU A 288 -13.50 -8.21 -15.51
N CYS A 289 -13.41 -7.96 -14.20
CA CYS A 289 -12.28 -7.22 -13.61
C CYS A 289 -10.95 -7.95 -13.84
N ALA A 290 -10.90 -9.26 -13.66
CA ALA A 290 -9.69 -10.06 -13.90
C ALA A 290 -9.29 -10.11 -15.38
N LEU A 291 -10.24 -10.16 -16.32
CA LEU A 291 -9.97 -10.07 -17.76
C LEU A 291 -9.42 -8.70 -18.15
N VAL A 292 -10.04 -7.63 -17.66
CA VAL A 292 -9.57 -6.25 -17.92
C VAL A 292 -8.22 -6.00 -17.26
N CYS A 293 -8.04 -6.43 -16.02
CA CYS A 293 -6.78 -6.33 -15.28
C CYS A 293 -5.67 -7.10 -15.99
N GLY A 294 -5.86 -8.40 -16.25
CA GLY A 294 -4.86 -9.24 -16.90
C GLY A 294 -4.52 -8.76 -18.31
N GLY A 295 -5.54 -8.34 -19.08
CA GLY A 295 -5.34 -7.70 -20.39
C GLY A 295 -4.53 -6.40 -20.30
N GLY A 296 -4.79 -5.58 -19.30
CA GLY A 296 -4.01 -4.36 -19.01
C GLY A 296 -2.55 -4.67 -18.67
N VAL A 297 -2.30 -5.69 -17.85
CA VAL A 297 -0.92 -6.13 -17.52
C VAL A 297 -0.20 -6.68 -18.74
N LEU A 298 -0.87 -7.48 -19.59
CA LEU A 298 -0.30 -7.95 -20.85
C LEU A 298 0.02 -6.80 -21.80
N LEU A 299 -0.86 -5.82 -21.90
CA LEU A 299 -0.64 -4.62 -22.70
C LEU A 299 0.57 -3.82 -22.19
N ALA A 300 0.72 -3.67 -20.88
CA ALA A 300 1.90 -3.05 -20.27
C ALA A 300 3.17 -3.87 -20.50
N GLY A 301 3.09 -5.20 -20.51
CA GLY A 301 4.22 -6.11 -20.68
C GLY A 301 4.66 -6.30 -22.15
N ALA A 302 3.75 -6.53 -23.08
CA ALA A 302 4.04 -6.87 -24.47
C ALA A 302 3.83 -5.70 -25.45
N GLY A 303 3.00 -4.71 -25.06
CA GLY A 303 2.64 -3.60 -25.93
C GLY A 303 3.74 -2.55 -26.12
N PRO A 304 3.51 -1.60 -27.01
CA PRO A 304 4.40 -0.45 -27.22
C PRO A 304 4.33 0.52 -26.00
N ALA A 305 5.08 1.62 -26.06
CA ALA A 305 5.19 2.58 -24.94
C ALA A 305 3.82 3.10 -24.43
N TRP A 306 2.84 3.34 -25.31
CA TRP A 306 1.48 3.71 -24.87
C TRP A 306 0.79 2.60 -24.08
N GLY A 307 1.16 1.32 -24.29
CA GLY A 307 0.68 0.19 -23.50
C GLY A 307 1.10 0.28 -22.03
N CYS A 308 2.29 0.86 -21.76
CA CYS A 308 2.76 1.15 -20.41
C CYS A 308 1.99 2.31 -19.73
N LEU A 309 1.20 3.07 -20.47
CA LEU A 309 0.30 4.09 -19.92
C LEU A 309 -1.11 3.53 -19.73
N VAL A 310 -1.67 2.91 -20.78
CA VAL A 310 -3.04 2.39 -20.77
C VAL A 310 -3.16 1.14 -19.90
N GLY A 311 -2.15 0.28 -19.88
CA GLY A 311 -2.17 -0.96 -19.07
C GLY A 311 -2.40 -0.70 -17.58
N PRO A 312 -1.58 0.12 -16.91
CA PRO A 312 -1.81 0.51 -15.52
C PRO A 312 -3.16 1.20 -15.27
N MET A 313 -3.67 1.98 -16.23
CA MET A 313 -5.02 2.55 -16.14
C MET A 313 -6.10 1.46 -16.05
N LEU A 314 -6.01 0.44 -16.90
CA LEU A 314 -6.96 -0.69 -16.91
C LEU A 314 -6.85 -1.52 -15.62
N VAL A 315 -5.62 -1.72 -15.13
CA VAL A 315 -5.37 -2.42 -13.85
C VAL A 315 -6.02 -1.67 -12.69
N GLN A 316 -5.74 -0.37 -12.55
CA GLN A 316 -6.28 0.42 -11.45
C GLN A 316 -7.80 0.65 -11.56
N ALA A 317 -8.32 0.79 -12.76
CA ALA A 317 -9.76 0.87 -13.01
C ALA A 317 -10.48 -0.40 -12.56
N SER A 318 -9.99 -1.58 -12.98
CA SER A 318 -10.59 -2.87 -12.60
C SER A 318 -10.50 -3.15 -11.12
N LEU A 319 -9.35 -2.85 -10.49
CA LEU A 319 -9.18 -2.97 -9.05
C LEU A 319 -10.14 -2.08 -8.27
N SER A 320 -10.29 -0.82 -8.68
CA SER A 320 -11.20 0.14 -8.03
C SER A 320 -12.65 -0.33 -8.05
N VAL A 321 -13.09 -0.90 -9.17
CA VAL A 321 -14.44 -1.46 -9.31
C VAL A 321 -14.60 -2.71 -8.44
N TRP A 322 -13.63 -3.62 -8.50
CA TRP A 322 -13.66 -4.85 -7.70
C TRP A 322 -13.67 -4.54 -6.20
N PHE A 323 -12.72 -3.74 -5.71
CA PHE A 323 -12.55 -3.44 -4.30
C PHE A 323 -13.81 -2.84 -3.67
N LEU A 324 -14.47 -1.90 -4.37
CA LEU A 324 -15.69 -1.27 -3.88
C LEU A 324 -16.79 -2.31 -3.58
N HIS A 325 -17.01 -3.24 -4.49
CA HIS A 325 -18.08 -4.24 -4.37
C HIS A 325 -17.68 -5.44 -3.50
N ALA A 326 -16.40 -5.83 -3.51
CA ALA A 326 -15.88 -6.87 -2.62
C ALA A 326 -15.95 -6.41 -1.17
N MET A 327 -15.49 -5.20 -0.87
CA MET A 327 -15.50 -4.64 0.49
C MET A 327 -16.93 -4.48 1.03
N GLN A 328 -17.89 -4.08 0.18
CA GLN A 328 -19.29 -4.06 0.59
C GLN A 328 -19.78 -5.46 1.01
N ARG A 329 -19.48 -6.50 0.22
CA ARG A 329 -19.86 -7.88 0.56
C ARG A 329 -19.15 -8.43 1.79
N PHE A 330 -17.88 -8.03 2.00
CA PHE A 330 -17.18 -8.33 3.26
C PHE A 330 -17.92 -7.75 4.45
N ASN A 331 -18.30 -6.47 4.37
CA ASN A 331 -19.00 -5.79 5.43
C ASN A 331 -20.39 -6.38 5.71
N ASP A 332 -21.09 -6.85 4.67
CA ASP A 332 -22.42 -7.46 4.80
C ASP A 332 -22.36 -8.90 5.38
N ALA A 333 -21.27 -9.62 5.11
CA ALA A 333 -21.14 -11.04 5.46
C ALA A 333 -20.56 -11.28 6.87
N ILE A 334 -20.02 -10.25 7.54
CA ILE A 334 -19.19 -10.41 8.72
C ILE A 334 -19.68 -9.53 9.87
N PRO A 335 -19.80 -10.12 11.09
CA PRO A 335 -20.08 -9.35 12.31
C PRO A 335 -19.06 -8.22 12.51
N SER A 336 -19.52 -7.09 13.04
CA SER A 336 -18.70 -5.87 13.19
C SER A 336 -17.47 -6.04 14.08
N ASP A 337 -17.52 -6.98 15.03
CA ASP A 337 -16.43 -7.32 15.95
C ASP A 337 -15.24 -8.04 15.27
N ARG A 338 -15.46 -8.64 14.09
CA ARG A 338 -14.42 -9.40 13.33
C ARG A 338 -13.91 -8.71 12.06
N ARG A 339 -14.45 -7.54 11.72
CA ARG A 339 -14.05 -6.82 10.48
C ARG A 339 -12.58 -6.43 10.45
N ALA A 340 -12.08 -5.89 11.56
CA ALA A 340 -10.66 -5.50 11.66
C ALA A 340 -9.72 -6.69 11.45
N THR A 341 -10.03 -7.84 12.05
CA THR A 341 -9.26 -9.08 11.88
C THR A 341 -9.23 -9.53 10.43
N LEU A 342 -10.36 -9.43 9.72
CA LEU A 342 -10.43 -9.85 8.33
C LEU A 342 -9.69 -8.91 7.36
N ILE A 343 -9.73 -7.61 7.59
CA ILE A 343 -8.95 -6.64 6.82
C ILE A 343 -7.45 -6.92 7.01
N SER A 344 -7.02 -7.22 8.25
CA SER A 344 -5.64 -7.62 8.52
C SER A 344 -5.26 -8.91 7.80
N VAL A 345 -6.14 -9.92 7.80
CA VAL A 345 -5.91 -11.19 7.08
C VAL A 345 -5.83 -10.97 5.56
N ASP A 346 -6.61 -10.07 4.99
CA ASP A 346 -6.57 -9.71 3.58
C ASP A 346 -5.24 -9.04 3.21
N ASN A 347 -4.78 -8.07 3.99
CA ASN A 347 -3.45 -7.45 3.85
C ASN A 347 -2.30 -8.48 3.96
N MET A 348 -2.43 -9.43 4.90
CA MET A 348 -1.45 -10.51 5.05
C MET A 348 -1.45 -11.45 3.83
N ALA A 349 -2.63 -11.80 3.29
CA ALA A 349 -2.75 -12.63 2.09
C ALA A 349 -2.11 -11.96 0.86
N TYR A 350 -2.32 -10.65 0.70
CA TYR A 350 -1.64 -9.86 -0.32
C TYR A 350 -0.11 -9.91 -0.16
N SER A 351 0.40 -9.69 1.05
CA SER A 351 1.84 -9.74 1.33
C SER A 351 2.44 -11.13 1.07
N VAL A 352 1.73 -12.21 1.43
CA VAL A 352 2.16 -13.58 1.15
C VAL A 352 2.31 -13.84 -0.36
N LEU A 353 1.46 -13.28 -1.21
CA LEU A 353 1.59 -13.38 -2.66
C LEU A 353 2.70 -12.48 -3.21
N MET A 354 2.89 -11.29 -2.66
CA MET A 354 3.92 -10.35 -3.11
C MET A 354 5.35 -10.86 -2.86
N ILE A 355 5.59 -11.58 -1.75
CA ILE A 355 6.91 -12.13 -1.40
C ILE A 355 7.52 -12.95 -2.54
N PRO A 356 6.86 -13.97 -3.11
CA PRO A 356 7.41 -14.71 -4.24
C PRO A 356 7.21 -13.98 -5.58
N ALA A 357 6.11 -13.25 -5.78
CA ALA A 357 5.77 -12.68 -7.07
C ALA A 357 6.75 -11.59 -7.51
N SER A 358 7.13 -10.67 -6.61
CA SER A 358 8.00 -9.56 -6.98
C SER A 358 9.37 -9.99 -7.49
N PRO A 359 10.14 -10.89 -6.83
CA PRO A 359 11.43 -11.34 -7.36
C PRO A 359 11.27 -12.24 -8.59
N LEU A 360 10.21 -13.07 -8.67
CA LEU A 360 9.99 -13.95 -9.81
C LEU A 360 9.70 -13.16 -11.10
N ILE A 361 8.89 -12.11 -11.03
CA ILE A 361 8.60 -11.23 -12.17
C ILE A 361 9.87 -10.53 -12.64
N GLY A 362 10.68 -10.03 -11.71
CA GLY A 362 11.97 -9.45 -12.02
C GLY A 362 12.94 -10.47 -12.65
N LEU A 363 12.99 -11.69 -12.11
CA LEU A 363 13.84 -12.76 -12.62
C LEU A 363 13.47 -13.16 -14.06
N ILE A 364 12.17 -13.29 -14.35
CA ILE A 364 11.70 -13.59 -15.71
C ILE A 364 12.15 -12.49 -16.68
N ALA A 365 12.07 -11.22 -16.29
CA ALA A 365 12.53 -10.11 -17.10
C ALA A 365 14.06 -10.15 -17.33
N ASP A 366 14.84 -10.42 -16.29
CA ASP A 366 16.30 -10.49 -16.36
C ASP A 366 16.77 -11.68 -17.23
N VAL A 367 16.20 -12.87 -17.03
CA VAL A 367 16.59 -14.09 -17.78
C VAL A 367 16.20 -14.00 -19.25
N THR A 368 15.06 -13.41 -19.57
CA THR A 368 14.62 -13.25 -20.97
C THR A 368 15.26 -12.05 -21.67
N GLY A 369 15.87 -11.13 -20.94
CA GLY A 369 16.36 -9.86 -21.46
C GLY A 369 15.23 -8.91 -21.90
N LEU A 370 13.97 -9.24 -21.59
CA LEU A 370 12.80 -8.47 -21.97
C LEU A 370 12.13 -7.89 -20.71
N ALA A 371 12.29 -6.61 -20.47
CA ALA A 371 11.75 -5.93 -19.27
C ALA A 371 10.23 -6.11 -19.05
N GLY A 372 9.48 -6.45 -20.10
CA GLY A 372 8.04 -6.70 -20.02
C GLY A 372 7.64 -8.17 -19.85
N ALA A 373 8.57 -9.14 -19.95
CA ALA A 373 8.23 -10.57 -19.90
C ALA A 373 7.63 -10.99 -18.56
N GLY A 374 8.15 -10.46 -17.46
CA GLY A 374 7.62 -10.71 -16.12
C GLY A 374 6.17 -10.20 -15.99
N LEU A 375 5.87 -9.02 -16.54
CA LEU A 375 4.50 -8.51 -16.60
C LEU A 375 3.59 -9.41 -17.45
N CYS A 376 4.08 -9.96 -18.56
CA CYS A 376 3.29 -10.91 -19.37
C CYS A 376 2.96 -12.17 -18.56
N ALA A 377 3.90 -12.71 -17.79
CA ALA A 377 3.65 -13.86 -16.92
C ALA A 377 2.60 -13.52 -15.84
N LEU A 378 2.69 -12.35 -15.22
CA LEU A 378 1.72 -11.86 -14.25
C LEU A 378 0.32 -11.71 -14.89
N GLY A 379 0.23 -11.09 -16.06
CA GLY A 379 -1.03 -10.92 -16.78
C GLY A 379 -1.68 -12.27 -17.12
N GLY A 380 -0.88 -13.26 -17.57
CA GLY A 380 -1.34 -14.63 -17.79
C GLY A 380 -1.91 -15.29 -16.53
N LEU A 381 -1.24 -15.14 -15.38
CA LEU A 381 -1.72 -15.65 -14.09
C LEU A 381 -3.08 -15.04 -13.71
N VAL A 382 -3.24 -13.73 -13.88
CA VAL A 382 -4.51 -13.03 -13.58
C VAL A 382 -5.62 -13.49 -14.51
N LEU A 383 -5.35 -13.67 -15.81
CA LEU A 383 -6.32 -14.20 -16.77
C LEU A 383 -6.74 -15.63 -16.44
N LEU A 384 -5.79 -16.49 -16.03
CA LEU A 384 -6.10 -17.83 -15.55
C LEU A 384 -7.01 -17.84 -14.32
N SER A 385 -6.83 -16.87 -13.41
CA SER A 385 -7.70 -16.73 -12.24
C SER A 385 -9.16 -16.45 -12.62
N ALA A 386 -9.40 -15.71 -13.72
CA ALA A 386 -10.76 -15.46 -14.23
C ALA A 386 -11.49 -16.74 -14.63
N LEU A 387 -10.76 -17.79 -15.03
CA LEU A 387 -11.30 -19.08 -15.42
C LEU A 387 -11.52 -20.02 -14.21
N THR A 388 -10.65 -19.94 -13.22
CA THR A 388 -10.58 -20.89 -12.10
C THR A 388 -11.36 -20.44 -10.87
N LEU A 389 -11.47 -19.14 -10.59
CA LEU A 389 -12.19 -18.56 -9.46
C LEU A 389 -13.49 -17.90 -9.93
N PRO A 390 -14.60 -18.07 -9.23
CA PRO A 390 -14.97 -19.00 -8.17
C PRO A 390 -15.83 -20.14 -8.71
N ARG A 391 -15.46 -21.41 -8.50
CA ARG A 391 -16.33 -22.54 -8.78
C ARG A 391 -17.48 -22.60 -7.76
N ARG A 392 -18.68 -22.99 -8.24
CA ARG A 392 -19.87 -23.17 -7.40
C ARG A 392 -19.68 -24.29 -6.37
N LYS A 393 -20.04 -24.06 -5.15
CA LYS A 393 -21.08 -24.90 -4.50
C LYS A 393 -22.08 -23.98 -3.87
#